data_f87d632d37d7151ea2597f468eea3490
#
_entry.id   f87d632d37d7151ea2597f468eea3490
#
_cell.length_a   1.000
_cell.length_b   1.000
_cell.length_c   1.000
_cell.angle_alpha   90.00
_cell.angle_beta   90.00
_cell.angle_gamma   90.00
#
_symmetry.space_group_name_H-M   'P 1'
#
loop_
_entity.id
_entity.type
_entity.pdbx_description
1 polymer ?
#
loop_
_entity_poly.entity_id
_entity_poly.type
_entity_poly.pdbx_seq_one_letter_code
_entity_poly.pdbx_strand_id
1 'polypeptide(L)'
;RARLGVRWVHAKDRILIGFREKGSSFIADIDGCPVLDQRIGQSLGLLESTIASLSQPDRIPQVEVAAGDDTLAIVVRHLEALCEADVITLSTLGQQTGWHIYLQPKGPDTITRLWPSTGPERLAYRIGEYGLEYQFAVTDFTQVNAAINRKMIVQAIDLLELKGTERVLDLFCGLGNFTLAVATRCASVVGVEVSKTMVERVLHNARHNALDNVSAVAFDLTQPI
;
A
#
# COMPACT_ATOMS: atom_id res chain seq x y z
N ARG A 1 2.47 -3.01 -0.73
CA ARG A 1 3.17 -1.70 -0.77
C ARG A 1 4.67 -1.91 -0.93
N ALA A 2 5.32 -1.08 -1.76
CA ALA A 2 6.77 -1.08 -1.94
C ALA A 2 7.31 0.35 -1.87
N ARG A 3 8.56 0.48 -1.44
CA ARG A 3 9.28 1.75 -1.41
C ARG A 3 10.51 1.62 -2.27
N LEU A 4 10.58 2.42 -3.32
CA LEU A 4 11.67 2.47 -4.29
C LEU A 4 12.51 3.72 -4.03
N GLY A 5 13.82 3.55 -3.94
CA GLY A 5 14.74 4.67 -3.93
C GLY A 5 14.85 5.27 -5.33
N VAL A 6 15.04 6.57 -5.40
CA VAL A 6 15.30 7.30 -6.64
C VAL A 6 16.64 8.02 -6.49
N ARG A 7 17.49 7.94 -7.48
CA ARG A 7 18.79 8.58 -7.43
C ARG A 7 19.30 8.95 -8.82
N TRP A 8 19.74 10.19 -8.97
CA TRP A 8 20.54 10.60 -10.12
C TRP A 8 21.95 9.99 -10.00
N VAL A 9 22.37 9.25 -11.00
CA VAL A 9 23.70 8.62 -11.05
C VAL A 9 24.55 9.35 -12.08
N HIS A 10 25.38 10.29 -11.62
CA HIS A 10 26.23 11.11 -12.50
C HIS A 10 27.11 10.30 -13.44
N ALA A 11 27.67 9.18 -12.97
CA ALA A 11 28.51 8.30 -13.80
C ALA A 11 27.77 7.66 -14.97
N LYS A 12 26.43 7.56 -14.91
CA LYS A 12 25.55 6.97 -15.93
C LYS A 12 24.70 8.03 -16.63
N ASP A 13 24.76 9.27 -16.15
CA ASP A 13 23.94 10.40 -16.62
C ASP A 13 22.43 10.06 -16.70
N ARG A 14 21.92 9.34 -15.69
CA ARG A 14 20.52 8.96 -15.62
C ARG A 14 19.98 8.77 -14.20
N ILE A 15 18.68 8.79 -14.05
CA ILE A 15 17.96 8.37 -12.86
C ILE A 15 17.97 6.84 -12.78
N LEU A 16 18.14 6.30 -11.57
CA LEU A 16 17.81 4.91 -11.23
C LEU A 16 16.65 4.90 -10.25
N ILE A 17 15.68 4.01 -10.48
CA ILE A 17 14.57 3.75 -9.58
C ILE A 17 14.54 2.26 -9.24
N GLY A 18 14.67 1.94 -7.95
CA GLY A 18 14.70 0.55 -7.53
C GLY A 18 14.90 0.37 -6.04
N PHE A 19 15.19 -0.85 -5.65
CA PHE A 19 15.51 -1.18 -4.27
C PHE A 19 16.97 -0.85 -3.98
N ARG A 20 17.24 -0.54 -2.71
CA ARG A 20 18.63 -0.41 -2.24
C ARG A 20 19.31 -1.77 -2.23
N GLU A 21 20.53 -1.82 -2.66
CA GLU A 21 21.37 -3.00 -2.54
C GLU A 21 21.66 -3.32 -1.07
N LYS A 22 21.82 -4.61 -0.76
CA LYS A 22 22.09 -5.06 0.60
C LYS A 22 23.39 -4.47 1.13
N GLY A 23 23.33 -3.77 2.26
CA GLY A 23 24.49 -3.20 2.92
C GLY A 23 25.11 -1.97 2.24
N SER A 24 24.43 -1.37 1.26
CA SER A 24 24.91 -0.18 0.56
C SER A 24 23.83 0.92 0.47
N SER A 25 24.25 2.11 0.03
CA SER A 25 23.36 3.21 -0.30
C SER A 25 23.00 3.25 -1.81
N PHE A 26 23.52 2.31 -2.59
CA PHE A 26 23.26 2.24 -4.02
C PHE A 26 21.85 1.73 -4.32
N ILE A 27 21.31 2.16 -5.45
CA ILE A 27 20.07 1.64 -6.01
C ILE A 27 20.44 0.57 -7.05
N ALA A 28 19.83 -0.60 -6.93
CA ALA A 28 20.02 -1.67 -7.90
C ALA A 28 19.54 -1.21 -9.28
N ASP A 29 20.40 -1.36 -10.29
CA ASP A 29 20.11 -1.03 -11.68
C ASP A 29 19.37 -2.21 -12.31
N ILE A 30 18.04 -2.12 -12.34
CA ILE A 30 17.15 -3.19 -12.77
C ILE A 30 16.15 -2.67 -13.81
N ASP A 31 15.95 -3.39 -14.89
CA ASP A 31 14.98 -3.03 -15.94
C ASP A 31 13.54 -3.41 -15.54
N GLY A 32 13.37 -4.27 -14.55
CA GLY A 32 12.08 -4.71 -14.06
C GLY A 32 12.20 -5.48 -12.75
N CYS A 33 11.07 -5.71 -12.08
CA CYS A 33 11.04 -6.43 -10.81
C CYS A 33 9.88 -7.41 -10.75
N PRO A 34 10.14 -8.74 -10.74
CA PRO A 34 9.09 -9.77 -10.70
C PRO A 34 8.40 -9.89 -9.34
N VAL A 35 8.95 -9.25 -8.28
CA VAL A 35 8.36 -9.28 -6.93
C VAL A 35 7.28 -8.21 -6.76
N LEU A 36 7.37 -7.13 -7.54
CA LEU A 36 6.36 -6.07 -7.53
C LEU A 36 5.09 -6.52 -8.28
N ASP A 37 3.99 -5.82 -8.03
CA ASP A 37 2.81 -5.89 -8.91
C ASP A 37 3.25 -5.68 -10.37
N GLN A 38 2.77 -6.53 -11.28
CA GLN A 38 3.23 -6.58 -12.65
C GLN A 38 3.09 -5.22 -13.37
N ARG A 39 2.03 -4.47 -13.05
CA ARG A 39 1.77 -3.13 -13.64
C ARG A 39 2.91 -2.16 -13.39
N ILE A 40 3.60 -2.25 -12.24
CA ILE A 40 4.74 -1.39 -11.91
C ILE A 40 6.07 -2.09 -12.17
N GLY A 41 6.14 -3.40 -11.91
CA GLY A 41 7.37 -4.18 -12.07
C GLY A 41 7.90 -4.17 -13.52
N GLN A 42 7.01 -4.04 -14.51
CA GLN A 42 7.34 -3.92 -15.94
C GLN A 42 7.45 -2.47 -16.41
N SER A 43 7.21 -1.49 -15.54
CA SER A 43 7.13 -0.07 -15.91
C SER A 43 8.15 0.80 -15.18
N LEU A 44 9.23 0.20 -14.64
CA LEU A 44 10.28 0.97 -13.95
C LEU A 44 10.93 1.99 -14.90
N GLY A 45 11.22 1.61 -16.15
CA GLY A 45 11.77 2.53 -17.15
C GLY A 45 10.85 3.70 -17.49
N LEU A 46 9.51 3.51 -17.44
CA LEU A 46 8.54 4.61 -17.59
C LEU A 46 8.63 5.57 -16.40
N LEU A 47 8.75 5.07 -15.19
CA LEU A 47 8.96 5.91 -14.00
C LEU A 47 10.29 6.66 -14.08
N GLU A 48 11.38 5.99 -14.47
CA GLU A 48 12.70 6.61 -14.64
C GLU A 48 12.65 7.76 -15.64
N SER A 49 12.09 7.53 -16.83
CA SER A 49 11.97 8.58 -17.85
C SER A 49 11.08 9.73 -17.40
N THR A 50 9.98 9.45 -16.71
CA THR A 50 9.09 10.48 -16.18
C THR A 50 9.79 11.32 -15.13
N ILE A 51 10.44 10.71 -14.14
CA ILE A 51 11.15 11.45 -13.08
C ILE A 51 12.35 12.23 -13.67
N ALA A 52 13.07 11.65 -14.63
CA ALA A 52 14.18 12.31 -15.30
C ALA A 52 13.75 13.57 -16.08
N SER A 53 12.50 13.64 -16.55
CA SER A 53 11.96 14.80 -17.27
C SER A 53 11.47 15.94 -16.37
N LEU A 54 11.45 15.74 -15.03
CA LEU A 54 11.08 16.80 -14.10
C LEU A 54 12.17 17.90 -14.03
N SER A 55 11.80 19.08 -13.60
CA SER A 55 12.70 20.23 -13.50
C SER A 55 13.87 20.02 -12.54
N GLN A 56 13.66 19.24 -11.47
CA GLN A 56 14.65 18.92 -10.45
C GLN A 56 14.60 17.42 -10.09
N PRO A 57 15.04 16.53 -10.98
CA PRO A 57 14.91 15.09 -10.78
C PRO A 57 15.75 14.56 -9.59
N ASP A 58 16.85 15.22 -9.25
CA ASP A 58 17.70 14.93 -8.09
C ASP A 58 17.02 15.26 -6.75
N ARG A 59 15.93 16.02 -6.77
CA ARG A 59 15.09 16.35 -5.61
C ARG A 59 13.95 15.37 -5.36
N ILE A 60 13.90 14.29 -6.13
CA ILE A 60 12.96 13.18 -5.94
C ILE A 60 13.72 11.99 -5.32
N PRO A 61 13.75 11.83 -3.99
CA PRO A 61 14.56 10.79 -3.34
C PRO A 61 13.88 9.42 -3.33
N GLN A 62 12.55 9.37 -3.54
CA GLN A 62 11.77 8.16 -3.30
C GLN A 62 10.45 8.18 -4.03
N VAL A 63 10.05 6.99 -4.49
CA VAL A 63 8.70 6.69 -4.95
C VAL A 63 8.16 5.53 -4.14
N GLU A 64 6.94 5.66 -3.60
CA GLU A 64 6.24 4.53 -2.99
C GLU A 64 5.12 4.05 -3.91
N VAL A 65 4.90 2.74 -3.88
CA VAL A 65 3.88 2.07 -4.69
C VAL A 65 2.92 1.35 -3.76
N ALA A 66 1.62 1.56 -3.99
CA ALA A 66 0.56 0.80 -3.34
C ALA A 66 -0.34 0.20 -4.42
N ALA A 67 -0.57 -1.11 -4.37
CA ALA A 67 -1.38 -1.80 -5.37
C ALA A 67 -2.64 -2.36 -4.73
N GLY A 68 -3.80 -1.92 -5.22
CA GLY A 68 -5.07 -2.59 -5.06
C GLY A 68 -5.37 -3.48 -6.27
N ASP A 69 -6.49 -4.20 -6.23
CA ASP A 69 -6.86 -5.11 -7.33
C ASP A 69 -7.10 -4.33 -8.63
N ASP A 70 -7.85 -3.23 -8.56
CA ASP A 70 -8.25 -2.46 -9.74
C ASP A 70 -7.35 -1.23 -9.99
N THR A 71 -6.64 -0.75 -8.97
CA THR A 71 -5.93 0.52 -9.00
C THR A 71 -4.55 0.41 -8.40
N LEU A 72 -3.59 1.05 -9.06
CA LEU A 72 -2.22 1.23 -8.55
C LEU A 72 -2.02 2.70 -8.18
N ALA A 73 -1.39 2.96 -7.05
CA ALA A 73 -1.04 4.31 -6.62
C ALA A 73 0.46 4.49 -6.51
N ILE A 74 0.93 5.63 -6.95
CA ILE A 74 2.32 6.09 -6.87
C ILE A 74 2.36 7.32 -5.98
N VAL A 75 3.19 7.29 -4.93
CA VAL A 75 3.47 8.46 -4.09
C VAL A 75 4.86 8.96 -4.42
N VAL A 76 4.95 10.15 -5.00
CA VAL A 76 6.20 10.81 -5.35
C VAL A 76 6.62 11.71 -4.20
N ARG A 77 7.71 11.35 -3.51
CA ARG A 77 8.32 12.21 -2.50
C ARG A 77 9.20 13.23 -3.19
N HIS A 78 9.00 14.50 -2.86
CA HIS A 78 9.80 15.60 -3.41
C HIS A 78 10.31 16.50 -2.28
N LEU A 79 11.55 16.98 -2.40
CA LEU A 79 12.21 17.79 -1.38
C LEU A 79 12.03 19.29 -1.63
N GLU A 80 11.77 19.67 -2.87
CA GLU A 80 11.51 21.03 -3.31
C GLU A 80 10.13 21.13 -3.94
N ALA A 81 9.57 22.32 -4.01
CA ALA A 81 8.28 22.54 -4.64
C ALA A 81 8.32 22.19 -6.13
N LEU A 82 7.34 21.43 -6.60
CA LEU A 82 7.20 21.11 -8.02
C LEU A 82 6.67 22.33 -8.77
N CYS A 83 7.22 22.61 -9.96
CA CYS A 83 6.70 23.63 -10.84
C CYS A 83 5.44 23.13 -11.60
N GLU A 84 4.75 24.03 -12.28
CA GLU A 84 3.54 23.68 -13.06
C GLU A 84 3.81 22.60 -14.13
N ALA A 85 4.94 22.67 -14.81
CA ALA A 85 5.34 21.66 -15.80
C ALA A 85 5.53 20.27 -15.17
N ASP A 86 6.11 20.19 -13.96
CA ASP A 86 6.27 18.92 -13.24
C ASP A 86 4.92 18.33 -12.85
N VAL A 87 3.99 19.16 -12.37
CA VAL A 87 2.62 18.78 -12.02
C VAL A 87 1.88 18.24 -13.24
N ILE A 88 2.01 18.89 -14.40
CA ILE A 88 1.43 18.43 -15.66
C ILE A 88 2.04 17.08 -16.08
N THR A 89 3.36 16.93 -16.00
CA THR A 89 4.06 15.69 -16.34
C THR A 89 3.57 14.52 -15.50
N LEU A 90 3.50 14.69 -14.20
CA LEU A 90 3.01 13.64 -13.28
C LEU A 90 1.51 13.34 -13.46
N SER A 91 0.70 14.37 -13.73
CA SER A 91 -0.73 14.17 -14.03
C SER A 91 -0.91 13.40 -15.34
N THR A 92 -0.09 13.69 -16.35
CA THR A 92 -0.08 12.99 -17.64
C THR A 92 0.30 11.51 -17.48
N LEU A 93 1.29 11.20 -16.63
CA LEU A 93 1.59 9.81 -16.25
C LEU A 93 0.35 9.11 -15.72
N GLY A 94 -0.36 9.75 -14.77
CA GLY A 94 -1.59 9.21 -14.21
C GLY A 94 -2.68 8.96 -15.26
N GLN A 95 -2.87 9.92 -16.21
CA GLN A 95 -3.84 9.79 -17.31
C GLN A 95 -3.51 8.61 -18.24
N GLN A 96 -2.24 8.48 -18.61
CA GLN A 96 -1.80 7.45 -19.57
C GLN A 96 -1.83 6.03 -18.99
N THR A 97 -1.53 5.90 -17.69
CA THR A 97 -1.40 4.60 -17.02
C THR A 97 -2.63 4.17 -16.25
N GLY A 98 -3.55 5.10 -15.94
CA GLY A 98 -4.63 4.88 -14.98
C GLY A 98 -4.16 4.82 -13.52
N TRP A 99 -2.91 5.13 -13.24
CA TRP A 99 -2.38 5.14 -11.88
C TRP A 99 -2.83 6.37 -11.11
N HIS A 100 -3.12 6.21 -9.83
CA HIS A 100 -3.31 7.34 -8.95
C HIS A 100 -1.96 7.93 -8.56
N ILE A 101 -1.79 9.22 -8.74
CA ILE A 101 -0.55 9.93 -8.41
C ILE A 101 -0.77 10.76 -7.15
N TYR A 102 0.12 10.60 -6.20
CA TYR A 102 0.15 11.34 -4.95
C TYR A 102 1.48 12.06 -4.81
N LEU A 103 1.47 13.22 -4.16
CA LEU A 103 2.65 14.03 -3.85
C LEU A 103 2.89 14.01 -2.35
N GLN A 104 4.17 13.93 -1.97
CA GLN A 104 4.60 13.93 -0.57
C GLN A 104 5.74 14.92 -0.37
N PRO A 105 5.46 16.18 0.02
CA PRO A 105 6.49 17.19 0.27
C PRO A 105 7.29 16.97 1.56
N LYS A 106 6.70 16.34 2.58
CA LYS A 106 7.33 16.16 3.91
C LYS A 106 7.01 14.78 4.50
N GLY A 107 6.38 14.73 5.66
CA GLY A 107 5.95 13.50 6.33
C GLY A 107 4.76 12.83 5.67
N PRO A 108 4.38 11.61 6.13
CA PRO A 108 3.23 10.87 5.57
C PRO A 108 1.89 11.62 5.68
N ASP A 109 1.77 12.49 6.65
CA ASP A 109 0.62 13.37 6.91
C ASP A 109 0.43 14.47 5.85
N THR A 110 1.45 14.71 5.02
CA THR A 110 1.42 15.71 3.94
C THR A 110 1.09 15.13 2.58
N ILE A 111 0.77 13.83 2.51
CA ILE A 111 0.43 13.18 1.24
C ILE A 111 -0.90 13.69 0.72
N THR A 112 -0.88 14.20 -0.50
CA THR A 112 -2.07 14.70 -1.22
C THR A 112 -2.18 14.03 -2.57
N ARG A 113 -3.41 13.74 -3.01
CA ARG A 113 -3.64 13.18 -4.34
C ARG A 113 -3.58 14.28 -5.40
N LEU A 114 -2.74 14.04 -6.42
CA LEU A 114 -2.63 14.88 -7.61
C LEU A 114 -3.59 14.40 -8.70
N TRP A 115 -3.61 13.09 -8.96
CA TRP A 115 -4.40 12.47 -10.03
C TRP A 115 -4.99 11.12 -9.57
N PRO A 116 -6.27 10.81 -9.96
CA PRO A 116 -7.26 11.73 -10.51
C PRO A 116 -7.74 12.74 -9.45
N SER A 117 -8.28 13.88 -9.89
CA SER A 117 -8.80 14.92 -8.98
C SER A 117 -10.05 14.48 -8.22
N THR A 118 -10.75 13.47 -8.73
CA THR A 118 -11.99 12.92 -8.14
C THR A 118 -11.91 11.39 -8.07
N GLY A 119 -12.86 10.76 -7.36
CA GLY A 119 -12.94 9.30 -7.23
C GLY A 119 -12.55 8.81 -5.84
N PRO A 120 -12.52 7.47 -5.62
CA PRO A 120 -12.27 6.87 -4.32
C PRO A 120 -10.93 7.34 -3.72
N GLU A 121 -10.93 7.66 -2.44
CA GLU A 121 -9.70 8.05 -1.73
C GLU A 121 -8.85 6.83 -1.35
N ARG A 122 -9.46 5.65 -1.34
CA ARG A 122 -8.83 4.41 -0.90
C ARG A 122 -8.69 3.44 -2.05
N LEU A 123 -7.63 2.66 -1.98
CA LEU A 123 -7.44 1.47 -2.78
C LEU A 123 -8.20 0.31 -2.14
N ALA A 124 -8.44 -0.75 -2.92
CA ALA A 124 -9.09 -1.95 -2.41
C ALA A 124 -8.45 -3.23 -2.94
N TYR A 125 -8.50 -4.28 -2.12
CA TYR A 125 -8.26 -5.65 -2.57
C TYR A 125 -9.35 -6.58 -2.04
N ARG A 126 -9.58 -7.69 -2.72
CA ARG A 126 -10.68 -8.62 -2.42
C ARG A 126 -10.17 -10.00 -2.05
N ILE A 127 -10.84 -10.61 -1.08
CA ILE A 127 -10.71 -12.02 -0.74
C ILE A 127 -12.02 -12.69 -1.15
N GLY A 128 -12.07 -13.18 -2.38
CA GLY A 128 -13.29 -13.67 -3.01
C GLY A 128 -13.91 -14.88 -2.31
N GLU A 129 -13.09 -15.72 -1.69
CA GLU A 129 -13.50 -16.91 -0.92
C GLU A 129 -14.42 -16.59 0.26
N TYR A 130 -14.35 -15.35 0.76
CA TYR A 130 -15.19 -14.85 1.85
C TYR A 130 -16.11 -13.69 1.43
N GLY A 131 -16.07 -13.28 0.15
CA GLY A 131 -16.84 -12.14 -0.36
C GLY A 131 -16.42 -10.80 0.25
N LEU A 132 -15.18 -10.66 0.70
CA LEU A 132 -14.68 -9.50 1.42
C LEU A 132 -13.91 -8.55 0.53
N GLU A 133 -14.15 -7.24 0.72
CA GLU A 133 -13.36 -6.16 0.16
C GLU A 133 -12.67 -5.36 1.28
N TYR A 134 -11.37 -5.20 1.17
CA TYR A 134 -10.54 -4.46 2.12
C TYR A 134 -10.12 -3.13 1.51
N GLN A 135 -10.56 -2.04 2.10
CA GLN A 135 -10.17 -0.70 1.71
C GLN A 135 -8.97 -0.22 2.54
N PHE A 136 -8.00 0.42 1.88
CA PHE A 136 -6.78 0.88 2.53
C PHE A 136 -6.27 2.20 1.91
N ALA A 137 -5.56 2.98 2.71
CA ALA A 137 -4.89 4.19 2.24
C ALA A 137 -3.53 3.85 1.61
N VAL A 138 -3.01 4.74 0.77
CA VAL A 138 -1.69 4.57 0.12
C VAL A 138 -0.54 4.41 1.12
N THR A 139 -0.75 4.85 2.36
CA THR A 139 0.21 4.74 3.47
C THR A 139 0.07 3.43 4.27
N ASP A 140 -1.06 2.74 4.16
CA ASP A 140 -1.32 1.53 4.96
C ASP A 140 -0.45 0.37 4.49
N PHE A 141 -0.07 -0.49 5.44
CA PHE A 141 0.62 -1.72 5.10
C PHE A 141 -0.35 -2.74 4.52
N THR A 142 0.01 -3.32 3.38
CA THR A 142 -0.66 -4.48 2.79
C THR A 142 0.36 -5.52 2.39
N GLN A 143 -0.03 -6.79 2.37
CA GLN A 143 0.84 -7.88 1.93
C GLN A 143 1.21 -7.70 0.45
N VAL A 144 2.51 -7.76 0.14
CA VAL A 144 3.04 -7.48 -1.20
C VAL A 144 2.55 -8.51 -2.22
N ASN A 145 2.51 -9.78 -1.83
CA ASN A 145 2.05 -10.86 -2.69
C ASN A 145 0.58 -11.17 -2.41
N ALA A 146 -0.33 -10.57 -3.18
CA ALA A 146 -1.76 -10.74 -3.03
C ALA A 146 -2.22 -12.21 -3.17
N ALA A 147 -1.63 -12.98 -4.09
CA ALA A 147 -1.99 -14.38 -4.30
C ALA A 147 -1.61 -15.26 -3.09
N ILE A 148 -0.42 -15.04 -2.52
CA ILE A 148 0.00 -15.72 -1.30
C ILE A 148 -0.83 -15.27 -0.10
N ASN A 149 -1.16 -13.97 0.00
CA ASN A 149 -2.02 -13.46 1.07
C ASN A 149 -3.38 -14.17 1.09
N ARG A 150 -4.04 -14.30 -0.06
CA ARG A 150 -5.30 -15.05 -0.18
C ARG A 150 -5.17 -16.49 0.30
N LYS A 151 -4.16 -17.21 -0.20
CA LYS A 151 -3.91 -18.62 0.22
C LYS A 151 -3.64 -18.73 1.72
N MET A 152 -2.88 -17.79 2.28
CA MET A 152 -2.54 -17.76 3.71
C MET A 152 -3.79 -17.55 4.57
N ILE A 153 -4.69 -16.63 4.16
CA ILE A 153 -5.94 -16.39 4.87
C ILE A 153 -6.82 -17.65 4.82
N VAL A 154 -7.03 -18.24 3.65
CA VAL A 154 -7.84 -19.48 3.50
C VAL A 154 -7.27 -20.57 4.38
N GLN A 155 -5.98 -20.84 4.29
CA GLN A 155 -5.32 -21.89 5.08
C GLN A 155 -5.45 -21.63 6.59
N ALA A 156 -5.31 -20.39 7.03
CA ALA A 156 -5.45 -20.05 8.45
C ALA A 156 -6.89 -20.29 8.95
N ILE A 157 -7.90 -19.89 8.17
CA ILE A 157 -9.30 -20.11 8.52
C ILE A 157 -9.63 -21.60 8.57
N ASP A 158 -9.15 -22.38 7.61
CA ASP A 158 -9.34 -23.83 7.59
C ASP A 158 -8.71 -24.53 8.80
N LEU A 159 -7.48 -24.13 9.18
CA LEU A 159 -6.77 -24.66 10.34
C LEU A 159 -7.40 -24.29 11.69
N LEU A 160 -8.11 -23.17 11.75
CA LEU A 160 -8.84 -22.75 12.96
C LEU A 160 -10.08 -23.60 13.22
N GLU A 161 -10.60 -24.33 12.23
CA GLU A 161 -11.77 -25.21 12.31
C GLU A 161 -12.99 -24.58 13.03
N LEU A 162 -13.24 -23.30 12.80
CA LEU A 162 -14.28 -22.52 13.48
C LEU A 162 -15.67 -23.11 13.20
N LYS A 163 -16.49 -23.18 14.25
CA LYS A 163 -17.87 -23.75 14.23
C LYS A 163 -18.97 -22.68 14.28
N GLY A 164 -18.60 -21.39 14.30
CA GLY A 164 -19.54 -20.28 14.38
C GLY A 164 -19.87 -19.81 15.79
N THR A 165 -19.37 -20.48 16.82
CA THR A 165 -19.67 -20.17 18.23
C THR A 165 -18.50 -19.53 18.99
N GLU A 166 -17.33 -19.53 18.38
CA GLU A 166 -16.10 -19.06 18.98
C GLU A 166 -16.05 -17.54 19.15
N ARG A 167 -15.35 -17.13 20.18
CA ARG A 167 -14.91 -15.76 20.38
C ARG A 167 -13.40 -15.74 20.10
N VAL A 168 -13.00 -15.00 19.08
CA VAL A 168 -11.62 -15.01 18.58
C VAL A 168 -10.92 -13.70 18.93
N LEU A 169 -9.63 -13.77 19.24
CA LEU A 169 -8.74 -12.65 19.43
C LEU A 169 -7.68 -12.65 18.33
N ASP A 170 -7.59 -11.56 17.56
CA ASP A 170 -6.59 -11.36 16.52
C ASP A 170 -5.60 -10.29 16.98
N LEU A 171 -4.38 -10.71 17.32
CA LEU A 171 -3.31 -9.84 17.80
C LEU A 171 -2.48 -9.32 16.63
N PHE A 172 -2.11 -8.02 16.68
CA PHE A 172 -1.44 -7.32 15.59
C PHE A 172 -2.26 -7.32 14.30
N CYS A 173 -3.55 -7.05 14.43
CA CYS A 173 -4.53 -7.25 13.36
C CYS A 173 -4.33 -6.32 12.13
N GLY A 174 -3.55 -5.25 12.26
CA GLY A 174 -3.33 -4.28 11.19
C GLY A 174 -4.65 -3.68 10.70
N LEU A 175 -4.89 -3.73 9.40
CA LEU A 175 -6.15 -3.27 8.77
C LEU A 175 -7.29 -4.32 8.81
N GLY A 176 -7.08 -5.44 9.52
CA GLY A 176 -8.06 -6.51 9.68
C GLY A 176 -7.93 -7.66 8.68
N ASN A 177 -6.72 -7.89 8.13
CA ASN A 177 -6.49 -8.87 7.08
C ASN A 177 -6.99 -10.28 7.42
N PHE A 178 -6.80 -10.74 8.64
CA PHE A 178 -7.36 -11.99 9.17
C PHE A 178 -8.67 -11.76 9.91
N THR A 179 -8.77 -10.69 10.68
CA THR A 179 -9.94 -10.34 11.51
C THR A 179 -11.26 -10.47 10.75
N LEU A 180 -11.34 -9.87 9.54
CA LEU A 180 -12.58 -9.86 8.78
C LEU A 180 -12.93 -11.26 8.23
N ALA A 181 -11.93 -12.02 7.77
CA ALA A 181 -12.15 -13.38 7.30
C ALA A 181 -12.60 -14.31 8.44
N VAL A 182 -11.96 -14.18 9.63
CA VAL A 182 -12.38 -14.88 10.85
C VAL A 182 -13.81 -14.52 11.23
N ALA A 183 -14.20 -13.24 11.13
CA ALA A 183 -15.53 -12.76 11.46
C ALA A 183 -16.64 -13.48 10.64
N THR A 184 -16.34 -13.94 9.43
CA THR A 184 -17.32 -14.69 8.62
C THR A 184 -17.60 -16.10 9.14
N ARG A 185 -16.83 -16.58 10.13
CA ARG A 185 -16.85 -17.97 10.61
C ARG A 185 -16.95 -18.14 12.13
N CYS A 186 -17.02 -17.05 12.90
CA CYS A 186 -17.07 -17.09 14.36
C CYS A 186 -18.24 -16.25 14.93
N ALA A 187 -18.54 -16.40 16.21
CA ALA A 187 -19.57 -15.61 16.87
C ALA A 187 -19.13 -14.15 17.08
N SER A 188 -17.85 -13.93 17.41
CA SER A 188 -17.29 -12.59 17.52
C SER A 188 -15.77 -12.61 17.40
N VAL A 189 -15.19 -11.50 16.92
CA VAL A 189 -13.75 -11.32 16.89
C VAL A 189 -13.37 -9.94 17.42
N VAL A 190 -12.26 -9.91 18.18
CA VAL A 190 -11.63 -8.68 18.66
C VAL A 190 -10.25 -8.54 17.99
N GLY A 191 -10.06 -7.50 17.20
CA GLY A 191 -8.75 -7.13 16.67
C GLY A 191 -8.00 -6.24 17.67
N VAL A 192 -6.72 -6.51 17.90
CA VAL A 192 -5.83 -5.68 18.73
C VAL A 192 -4.67 -5.16 17.89
N GLU A 193 -4.48 -3.85 17.91
CA GLU A 193 -3.46 -3.18 17.09
C GLU A 193 -2.97 -1.92 17.83
N VAL A 194 -1.69 -1.60 17.72
CA VAL A 194 -1.12 -0.41 18.37
C VAL A 194 -1.57 0.89 17.72
N SER A 195 -1.75 0.89 16.40
CA SER A 195 -2.11 2.07 15.62
C SER A 195 -3.61 2.34 15.67
N LYS A 196 -4.00 3.48 16.26
CA LYS A 196 -5.40 3.94 16.25
C LYS A 196 -5.97 4.04 14.83
N THR A 197 -5.18 4.52 13.87
CA THR A 197 -5.59 4.62 12.46
C THR A 197 -5.89 3.24 11.88
N MET A 198 -5.14 2.19 12.23
CA MET A 198 -5.42 0.83 11.78
C MET A 198 -6.66 0.26 12.46
N VAL A 199 -6.87 0.52 13.75
CA VAL A 199 -8.12 0.15 14.45
C VAL A 199 -9.34 0.77 13.76
N GLU A 200 -9.28 2.06 13.43
CA GLU A 200 -10.33 2.73 12.65
C GLU A 200 -10.52 2.08 11.27
N ARG A 201 -9.43 1.62 10.64
CA ARG A 201 -9.46 0.92 9.37
C ARG A 201 -10.16 -0.43 9.46
N VAL A 202 -9.86 -1.25 10.50
CA VAL A 202 -10.58 -2.50 10.76
C VAL A 202 -12.07 -2.25 10.89
N LEU A 203 -12.47 -1.30 11.74
CA LEU A 203 -13.88 -0.99 11.97
C LEU A 203 -14.57 -0.43 10.72
N HIS A 204 -13.86 0.37 9.92
CA HIS A 204 -14.36 0.82 8.62
C HIS A 204 -14.58 -0.36 7.67
N ASN A 205 -13.61 -1.24 7.53
CA ASN A 205 -13.69 -2.41 6.66
C ASN A 205 -14.76 -3.41 7.15
N ALA A 206 -14.94 -3.57 8.45
CA ALA A 206 -16.01 -4.39 9.01
C ALA A 206 -17.39 -3.84 8.59
N ARG A 207 -17.65 -2.54 8.78
CA ARG A 207 -18.89 -1.90 8.34
C ARG A 207 -19.11 -1.99 6.84
N HIS A 208 -18.04 -1.79 6.03
CA HIS A 208 -18.09 -1.88 4.57
C HIS A 208 -18.55 -3.26 4.11
N ASN A 209 -18.15 -4.32 4.81
CA ASN A 209 -18.51 -5.71 4.52
C ASN A 209 -19.74 -6.21 5.32
N ALA A 210 -20.50 -5.32 5.97
CA ALA A 210 -21.66 -5.66 6.78
C ALA A 210 -21.37 -6.72 7.88
N LEU A 211 -20.16 -6.67 8.48
CA LEU A 211 -19.77 -7.51 9.62
C LEU A 211 -19.99 -6.76 10.92
N ASP A 212 -20.99 -7.16 11.70
CA ASP A 212 -21.39 -6.55 12.97
C ASP A 212 -20.80 -7.24 14.20
N ASN A 213 -20.13 -8.38 14.02
CA ASN A 213 -19.50 -9.17 15.05
C ASN A 213 -17.99 -8.86 15.22
N VAL A 214 -17.49 -7.76 14.62
CA VAL A 214 -16.11 -7.29 14.72
C VAL A 214 -15.99 -6.13 15.69
N SER A 215 -15.08 -6.22 16.62
CA SER A 215 -14.59 -5.09 17.42
C SER A 215 -13.08 -4.95 17.28
N ALA A 216 -12.55 -3.76 17.53
CA ALA A 216 -11.11 -3.53 17.50
C ALA A 216 -10.71 -2.51 18.56
N VAL A 217 -9.53 -2.71 19.17
CA VAL A 217 -8.99 -1.88 20.24
C VAL A 217 -7.54 -1.50 19.96
N ALA A 218 -7.19 -0.24 20.30
CA ALA A 218 -5.82 0.22 20.25
C ALA A 218 -5.10 -0.17 21.54
N PHE A 219 -4.12 -1.07 21.43
CA PHE A 219 -3.33 -1.50 22.58
C PHE A 219 -1.90 -1.88 22.14
N ASP A 220 -0.92 -1.45 22.91
CA ASP A 220 0.49 -1.80 22.69
C ASP A 220 0.79 -3.16 23.34
N LEU A 221 0.81 -4.20 22.51
CA LEU A 221 1.06 -5.59 22.94
C LEU A 221 2.50 -5.84 23.44
N THR A 222 3.39 -4.85 23.37
CA THR A 222 4.72 -4.93 23.99
C THR A 222 4.71 -4.53 25.46
N GLN A 223 3.62 -3.93 25.93
CA GLN A 223 3.41 -3.58 27.32
C GLN A 223 2.76 -4.73 28.09
N PRO A 224 3.07 -4.88 29.39
CA PRO A 224 2.38 -5.88 30.22
C PRO A 224 0.88 -5.56 30.30
N ILE A 225 0.07 -6.61 30.25
CA ILE A 225 -1.38 -6.57 30.41
C ILE A 225 -1.74 -6.47 31.89
#